data_14e57a0b6685613b951ae9bdb02a340f
#
_entry.id   14e57a0b6685613b951ae9bdb02a340f
#
_cell.length_a   1.000
_cell.length_b   1.000
_cell.length_c   1.000
_cell.angle_alpha   90.00
_cell.angle_beta   90.00
_cell.angle_gamma   90.00
#
_symmetry.space_group_name_H-M   'P 1'
#
loop_
_entity.id
_entity.type
_entity.pdbx_description
1 polymer ?
#
loop_
_entity_poly.entity_id
_entity_poly.type
_entity_poly.pdbx_seq_one_letter_code
_entity_poly.pdbx_strand_id
1 'polypeptide(L)'
;MLNKAFTLAEVLITLGIIGIVAAMTLPAIIQKNQKREATARLKKFYSSMQQAILLSENDNGPCGQWNKIPRQADENGTIILNPQASVDFFNRYFKPYMKILSTEVNNNEPIIRFADGSIVTLLNGYCTDFRFDTNGARKPNKIGSDIFYFLLCPDDTKNNYFNNNKNFGTYSQKNIVYGREYALSLIHI
;
A
#
# COMPACT_ATOMS: atom_id res chain seq x y z
N MET A 1 -33.01 -29.55 47.04
CA MET A 1 -32.08 -28.53 46.48
C MET A 1 -32.92 -27.53 45.72
N LEU A 2 -33.00 -26.28 46.19
CA LEU A 2 -33.74 -25.23 45.48
C LEU A 2 -32.89 -24.72 44.33
N ASN A 3 -33.26 -25.03 43.06
CA ASN A 3 -32.66 -24.47 41.89
C ASN A 3 -32.98 -22.97 41.85
N LYS A 4 -32.01 -22.11 42.13
CA LYS A 4 -32.15 -20.63 41.96
C LYS A 4 -32.19 -20.39 40.44
N ALA A 5 -33.36 -20.06 39.92
CA ALA A 5 -33.50 -19.57 38.54
C ALA A 5 -33.26 -18.04 38.50
N PHE A 6 -32.58 -17.53 37.46
CA PHE A 6 -32.41 -16.11 37.26
C PHE A 6 -33.74 -15.42 36.95
N THR A 7 -33.92 -14.22 37.48
CA THR A 7 -35.07 -13.38 37.13
C THR A 7 -34.85 -12.72 35.75
N LEU A 8 -35.96 -12.44 35.06
CA LEU A 8 -35.91 -11.73 33.78
C LEU A 8 -35.22 -10.36 33.92
N ALA A 9 -35.45 -9.68 35.02
CA ALA A 9 -34.82 -8.37 35.31
C ALA A 9 -33.32 -8.45 35.47
N GLU A 10 -32.77 -9.46 36.15
CA GLU A 10 -31.30 -9.67 36.26
C GLU A 10 -30.64 -9.90 34.92
N VAL A 11 -31.28 -10.70 34.03
CA VAL A 11 -30.75 -10.96 32.68
C VAL A 11 -30.79 -9.69 31.83
N LEU A 12 -31.85 -8.88 31.91
CA LEU A 12 -31.96 -7.64 31.12
C LEU A 12 -30.93 -6.60 31.56
N ILE A 13 -30.73 -6.45 32.89
CA ILE A 13 -29.72 -5.50 33.40
C ILE A 13 -28.30 -5.94 32.98
N THR A 14 -27.98 -7.21 33.13
CA THR A 14 -26.64 -7.71 32.77
C THR A 14 -26.36 -7.56 31.29
N LEU A 15 -27.32 -7.89 30.41
CA LEU A 15 -27.20 -7.71 28.95
C LEU A 15 -27.07 -6.22 28.59
N GLY A 16 -27.80 -5.33 29.29
CA GLY A 16 -27.70 -3.89 29.08
C GLY A 16 -26.31 -3.36 29.42
N ILE A 17 -25.72 -3.77 30.54
CA ILE A 17 -24.37 -3.35 30.95
C ILE A 17 -23.32 -3.90 29.95
N ILE A 18 -23.40 -5.17 29.58
CA ILE A 18 -22.50 -5.79 28.60
C ILE A 18 -22.59 -5.05 27.26
N GLY A 19 -23.81 -4.71 26.80
CA GLY A 19 -24.04 -3.99 25.56
C GLY A 19 -23.36 -2.61 25.55
N ILE A 20 -23.49 -1.83 26.63
CA ILE A 20 -22.85 -0.51 26.74
C ILE A 20 -21.32 -0.63 26.75
N VAL A 21 -20.77 -1.54 27.55
CA VAL A 21 -19.32 -1.75 27.63
C VAL A 21 -18.77 -2.21 26.27
N ALA A 22 -19.44 -3.15 25.60
CA ALA A 22 -19.05 -3.61 24.27
C ALA A 22 -19.10 -2.47 23.23
N ALA A 23 -20.15 -1.65 23.23
CA ALA A 23 -20.29 -0.54 22.31
C ALA A 23 -19.15 0.49 22.43
N MET A 24 -18.61 0.70 23.62
CA MET A 24 -17.50 1.63 23.87
C MET A 24 -16.13 1.01 23.55
N THR A 25 -15.95 -0.29 23.75
CA THR A 25 -14.63 -0.94 23.66
C THR A 25 -14.33 -1.53 22.30
N LEU A 26 -15.33 -2.10 21.60
CA LEU A 26 -15.13 -2.76 20.29
C LEU A 26 -14.51 -1.85 19.22
N PRO A 27 -14.96 -0.58 19.02
CA PRO A 27 -14.39 0.29 18.01
C PRO A 27 -12.88 0.53 18.21
N ALA A 28 -12.45 0.72 19.46
CA ALA A 28 -11.04 0.95 19.79
C ALA A 28 -10.17 -0.28 19.52
N ILE A 29 -10.66 -1.46 19.85
CA ILE A 29 -9.97 -2.73 19.58
C ILE A 29 -9.86 -2.99 18.08
N ILE A 30 -10.93 -2.76 17.33
CA ILE A 30 -10.95 -2.93 15.87
C ILE A 30 -9.93 -2.00 15.20
N GLN A 31 -9.92 -0.70 15.55
CA GLN A 31 -8.96 0.26 15.00
C GLN A 31 -7.51 -0.11 15.31
N LYS A 32 -7.24 -0.55 16.55
CA LYS A 32 -5.91 -1.00 16.96
C LYS A 32 -5.45 -2.21 16.14
N ASN A 33 -6.33 -3.18 15.91
CA ASN A 33 -6.02 -4.37 15.12
C ASN A 33 -5.80 -4.02 13.64
N GLN A 34 -6.65 -3.17 13.04
CA GLN A 34 -6.48 -2.70 11.67
C GLN A 34 -5.13 -2.00 11.48
N LYS A 35 -4.74 -1.13 12.41
CA LYS A 35 -3.44 -0.45 12.36
C LYS A 35 -2.26 -1.43 12.45
N ARG A 36 -2.35 -2.44 13.30
CA ARG A 36 -1.32 -3.49 13.43
C ARG A 36 -1.20 -4.31 12.15
N GLU A 37 -2.34 -4.71 11.57
CA GLU A 37 -2.39 -5.46 10.32
C GLU A 37 -1.81 -4.64 9.15
N ALA A 38 -2.24 -3.40 8.98
CA ALA A 38 -1.71 -2.49 7.96
C ALA A 38 -0.20 -2.32 8.10
N THR A 39 0.30 -2.11 9.32
CA THR A 39 1.75 -1.98 9.58
C THR A 39 2.52 -3.26 9.21
N ALA A 40 2.01 -4.44 9.56
CA ALA A 40 2.65 -5.71 9.24
C ALA A 40 2.71 -5.94 7.71
N ARG A 41 1.60 -5.67 7.01
CA ARG A 41 1.52 -5.79 5.54
C ARG A 41 2.44 -4.79 4.84
N LEU A 42 2.52 -3.57 5.36
CA LEU A 42 3.39 -2.53 4.83
C LEU A 42 4.88 -2.91 4.95
N LYS A 43 5.31 -3.41 6.11
CA LYS A 43 6.69 -3.89 6.31
C LYS A 43 7.01 -5.07 5.39
N LYS A 44 6.08 -6.01 5.27
CA LYS A 44 6.22 -7.15 4.36
C LYS A 44 6.37 -6.70 2.92
N PHE A 45 5.50 -5.78 2.46
CA PHE A 45 5.56 -5.24 1.10
C PHE A 45 6.90 -4.55 0.84
N TYR A 46 7.32 -3.65 1.73
CA TYR A 46 8.59 -2.94 1.60
C TYR A 46 9.78 -3.89 1.50
N SER A 47 9.87 -4.86 2.41
CA SER A 47 10.93 -5.87 2.40
C SER A 47 10.90 -6.72 1.13
N SER A 48 9.71 -7.15 0.68
CA SER A 48 9.56 -7.94 -0.55
C SER A 48 9.97 -7.14 -1.78
N MET A 49 9.62 -5.85 -1.84
CA MET A 49 10.02 -4.97 -2.94
C MET A 49 11.53 -4.77 -2.99
N GLN A 50 12.18 -4.53 -1.83
CA GLN A 50 13.64 -4.41 -1.79
C GLN A 50 14.34 -5.68 -2.26
N GLN A 51 13.88 -6.84 -1.84
CA GLN A 51 14.42 -8.13 -2.29
C GLN A 51 14.20 -8.34 -3.79
N ALA A 52 12.99 -8.03 -4.29
CA ALA A 52 12.68 -8.16 -5.71
C ALA A 52 13.55 -7.23 -6.57
N ILE A 53 13.80 -6.00 -6.13
CA ILE A 53 14.70 -5.06 -6.82
C ILE A 53 16.12 -5.66 -6.89
N LEU A 54 16.68 -6.11 -5.78
CA LEU A 54 18.03 -6.69 -5.75
C LEU A 54 18.16 -7.91 -6.68
N LEU A 55 17.19 -8.82 -6.66
CA LEU A 55 17.19 -9.99 -7.51
C LEU A 55 16.99 -9.61 -8.97
N SER A 56 16.10 -8.67 -9.26
CA SER A 56 15.87 -8.17 -10.60
C SER A 56 17.08 -7.43 -11.17
N GLU A 57 17.80 -6.66 -10.35
CA GLU A 57 19.04 -5.99 -10.75
C GLU A 57 20.15 -6.99 -11.12
N ASN A 58 20.21 -8.12 -10.41
CA ASN A 58 21.15 -9.20 -10.75
C ASN A 58 20.88 -9.79 -12.16
N ASP A 59 19.63 -9.92 -12.55
CA ASP A 59 19.23 -10.55 -13.80
C ASP A 59 19.05 -9.57 -14.96
N ASN A 60 18.64 -8.33 -14.67
CA ASN A 60 18.27 -7.30 -15.65
C ASN A 60 19.17 -6.07 -15.64
N GLY A 61 20.23 -6.06 -14.84
CA GLY A 61 21.08 -4.89 -14.62
C GLY A 61 20.45 -3.83 -13.69
N PRO A 62 21.20 -2.75 -13.40
CA PRO A 62 20.78 -1.70 -12.46
C PRO A 62 19.40 -1.12 -12.81
N CYS A 63 18.56 -0.86 -11.81
CA CYS A 63 17.18 -0.39 -12.01
C CYS A 63 17.10 0.95 -12.77
N GLY A 64 18.15 1.75 -12.75
CA GLY A 64 18.26 2.97 -13.56
C GLY A 64 18.29 2.73 -15.07
N GLN A 65 18.67 1.52 -15.51
CA GLN A 65 18.74 1.11 -16.91
C GLN A 65 17.51 0.31 -17.37
N TRP A 66 16.57 0.03 -16.48
CA TRP A 66 15.35 -0.69 -16.84
C TRP A 66 14.51 0.11 -17.84
N ASN A 67 13.83 -0.61 -18.74
CA ASN A 67 12.92 0.02 -19.69
C ASN A 67 11.80 0.72 -18.93
N LYS A 68 11.87 2.06 -18.93
CA LYS A 68 10.87 2.88 -18.24
C LYS A 68 9.51 2.71 -18.92
N ILE A 69 8.46 2.83 -18.15
CA ILE A 69 7.10 2.89 -18.66
C ILE A 69 6.99 4.16 -19.50
N PRO A 70 6.55 4.09 -20.78
CA PRO A 70 6.48 5.25 -21.64
C PRO A 70 5.58 6.33 -21.04
N ARG A 71 6.12 7.54 -20.90
CA ARG A 71 5.35 8.71 -20.49
C ARG A 71 4.83 9.39 -21.74
N GLN A 72 3.52 9.36 -21.94
CA GLN A 72 2.83 10.11 -22.98
C GLN A 72 2.09 11.28 -22.36
N ALA A 73 2.05 12.41 -23.04
CA ALA A 73 1.23 13.55 -22.68
C ALA A 73 0.29 13.89 -23.84
N ASP A 74 -0.91 14.35 -23.53
CA ASP A 74 -1.83 14.91 -24.52
C ASP A 74 -1.35 16.30 -25.01
N GLU A 75 -2.11 16.88 -25.92
CA GLU A 75 -1.82 18.21 -26.49
C GLU A 75 -1.78 19.33 -25.43
N ASN A 76 -2.41 19.10 -24.29
CA ASN A 76 -2.45 20.04 -23.16
C ASN A 76 -1.35 19.77 -22.12
N GLY A 77 -0.48 18.78 -22.37
CA GLY A 77 0.57 18.37 -21.45
C GLY A 77 0.10 17.48 -20.29
N THR A 78 -1.16 17.01 -20.32
CA THR A 78 -1.69 16.07 -19.33
C THR A 78 -1.10 14.69 -19.57
N ILE A 79 -0.59 14.05 -18.50
CA ILE A 79 0.04 12.72 -18.61
C ILE A 79 -1.04 11.68 -18.90
N ILE A 80 -0.89 11.02 -20.04
CA ILE A 80 -1.69 9.85 -20.40
C ILE A 80 -1.06 8.63 -19.75
N LEU A 81 -1.83 7.96 -18.89
CA LEU A 81 -1.41 6.70 -18.30
C LEU A 81 -1.48 5.60 -19.34
N ASN A 82 -0.46 4.73 -19.35
CA ASN A 82 -0.48 3.47 -20.11
C ASN A 82 -0.51 2.30 -19.12
N PRO A 83 -1.70 1.85 -18.70
CA PRO A 83 -1.84 0.83 -17.66
C PRO A 83 -1.25 -0.51 -18.08
N GLN A 84 -1.35 -0.87 -19.37
CA GLN A 84 -0.79 -2.12 -19.86
C GLN A 84 0.74 -2.10 -19.78
N ALA A 85 1.38 -1.00 -20.18
CA ALA A 85 2.83 -0.87 -20.05
C ALA A 85 3.30 -0.90 -18.58
N SER A 86 2.47 -0.41 -17.65
CA SER A 86 2.72 -0.53 -16.21
C SER A 86 2.65 -1.98 -15.73
N VAL A 87 1.66 -2.74 -16.19
CA VAL A 87 1.55 -4.19 -15.92
C VAL A 87 2.73 -4.95 -16.50
N ASP A 88 3.13 -4.65 -17.74
CA ASP A 88 4.25 -5.30 -18.42
C ASP A 88 5.58 -5.01 -17.71
N PHE A 89 5.78 -3.75 -17.28
CA PHE A 89 6.93 -3.36 -16.45
C PHE A 89 6.98 -4.18 -15.16
N PHE A 90 5.86 -4.26 -14.44
CA PHE A 90 5.78 -5.03 -13.21
C PHE A 90 6.01 -6.53 -13.45
N ASN A 91 5.41 -7.08 -14.49
CA ASN A 91 5.56 -8.49 -14.86
C ASN A 91 7.01 -8.84 -15.20
N ARG A 92 7.76 -7.93 -15.83
CA ARG A 92 9.15 -8.14 -16.20
C ARG A 92 10.08 -8.05 -15.01
N TYR A 93 9.98 -6.98 -14.20
CA TYR A 93 11.00 -6.65 -13.21
C TYR A 93 10.68 -7.09 -11.78
N PHE A 94 9.43 -7.42 -11.47
CA PHE A 94 9.01 -7.75 -10.10
C PHE A 94 8.36 -9.12 -9.97
N LYS A 95 7.47 -9.48 -10.88
CA LYS A 95 6.69 -10.72 -10.78
C LYS A 95 7.53 -12.00 -10.64
N PRO A 96 8.70 -12.16 -11.32
CA PRO A 96 9.53 -13.35 -11.14
C PRO A 96 10.07 -13.53 -9.72
N TYR A 97 10.16 -12.45 -8.95
CA TYR A 97 10.81 -12.40 -7.64
C TYR A 97 9.82 -12.23 -6.48
N MET A 98 8.51 -12.14 -6.79
CA MET A 98 7.45 -11.91 -5.79
C MET A 98 6.31 -12.90 -5.95
N LYS A 99 5.66 -13.24 -4.82
CA LYS A 99 4.43 -14.05 -4.84
C LYS A 99 3.22 -13.17 -5.18
N ILE A 100 2.85 -13.13 -6.44
CA ILE A 100 1.73 -12.35 -6.98
C ILE A 100 0.55 -13.29 -7.24
N LEU A 101 -0.66 -12.85 -6.92
CA LEU A 101 -1.90 -13.57 -7.21
C LEU A 101 -2.33 -13.30 -8.67
N SER A 102 -2.46 -12.04 -9.05
CA SER A 102 -2.81 -11.63 -10.42
C SER A 102 -2.25 -10.25 -10.76
N THR A 103 -2.09 -10.00 -12.07
CA THR A 103 -1.80 -8.69 -12.65
C THR A 103 -2.83 -8.44 -13.74
N GLU A 104 -3.49 -7.31 -13.70
CA GLU A 104 -4.58 -6.97 -14.62
C GLU A 104 -4.68 -5.46 -14.85
N VAL A 105 -5.37 -5.05 -15.90
CA VAL A 105 -5.83 -3.68 -16.09
C VAL A 105 -7.32 -3.64 -15.81
N ASN A 106 -7.73 -2.79 -14.88
CA ASN A 106 -9.13 -2.61 -14.53
C ASN A 106 -9.44 -1.11 -14.40
N ASN A 107 -10.50 -0.63 -15.03
CA ASN A 107 -10.90 0.79 -15.07
C ASN A 107 -9.73 1.73 -15.46
N ASN A 108 -8.92 1.34 -16.43
CA ASN A 108 -7.74 2.06 -16.89
C ASN A 108 -6.64 2.23 -15.79
N GLU A 109 -6.63 1.36 -14.79
CA GLU A 109 -5.58 1.30 -13.76
C GLU A 109 -4.86 -0.06 -13.78
N PRO A 110 -3.53 -0.09 -13.68
CA PRO A 110 -2.78 -1.32 -13.51
C PRO A 110 -2.95 -1.82 -12.08
N ILE A 111 -3.48 -3.01 -11.91
CA ILE A 111 -3.76 -3.62 -10.60
C ILE A 111 -2.93 -4.89 -10.42
N ILE A 112 -2.12 -4.90 -9.39
CA ILE A 112 -1.35 -6.06 -8.94
C ILE A 112 -1.94 -6.53 -7.61
N ARG A 113 -2.43 -7.77 -7.56
CA ARG A 113 -3.04 -8.35 -6.36
C ARG A 113 -2.11 -9.33 -5.69
N PHE A 114 -2.02 -9.23 -4.38
CA PHE A 114 -1.29 -10.17 -3.54
C PHE A 114 -2.25 -11.15 -2.87
N ALA A 115 -1.74 -12.33 -2.50
CA ALA A 115 -2.53 -13.38 -1.86
C ALA A 115 -3.14 -12.98 -0.51
N ASP A 116 -2.57 -11.99 0.17
CA ASP A 116 -3.09 -11.45 1.43
C ASP A 116 -4.21 -10.42 1.25
N GLY A 117 -4.64 -10.18 0.01
CA GLY A 117 -5.70 -9.24 -0.34
C GLY A 117 -5.24 -7.79 -0.47
N SER A 118 -3.95 -7.50 -0.30
CA SER A 118 -3.40 -6.18 -0.61
C SER A 118 -3.27 -5.96 -2.12
N ILE A 119 -3.23 -4.71 -2.54
CA ILE A 119 -3.19 -4.29 -3.94
C ILE A 119 -2.10 -3.26 -4.15
N VAL A 120 -1.43 -3.33 -5.30
CA VAL A 120 -0.54 -2.28 -5.80
C VAL A 120 -1.04 -1.75 -7.12
N THR A 121 -1.04 -0.44 -7.25
CA THR A 121 -1.26 0.28 -8.51
C THR A 121 0.00 1.06 -8.85
N LEU A 122 0.43 1.04 -10.11
CA LEU A 122 1.61 1.77 -10.59
C LEU A 122 1.19 3.06 -11.29
N LEU A 123 1.90 4.13 -10.97
CA LEU A 123 1.76 5.42 -11.64
C LEU A 123 3.10 5.80 -12.27
N ASN A 124 3.05 6.39 -13.46
CA ASN A 124 4.24 6.77 -14.19
C ASN A 124 4.67 8.20 -13.91
N GLY A 125 5.97 8.37 -13.63
CA GLY A 125 6.62 9.65 -13.49
C GLY A 125 8.07 9.57 -13.95
N TYR A 126 8.93 10.46 -13.49
CA TYR A 126 10.39 10.28 -13.56
C TYR A 126 10.84 9.06 -12.75
N CYS A 127 10.19 8.88 -11.59
CA CYS A 127 10.23 7.65 -10.80
C CYS A 127 8.97 6.83 -11.09
N THR A 128 9.01 5.55 -10.80
CA THR A 128 7.81 4.70 -10.79
C THR A 128 7.18 4.80 -9.42
N ASP A 129 5.96 5.31 -9.36
CA ASP A 129 5.19 5.44 -8.14
C ASP A 129 4.37 4.16 -7.90
N PHE A 130 4.40 3.66 -6.67
CA PHE A 130 3.60 2.51 -6.24
C PHE A 130 2.62 2.98 -5.18
N ARG A 131 1.34 2.92 -5.49
CA ARG A 131 0.26 3.09 -4.52
C ARG A 131 -0.07 1.72 -3.94
N PHE A 132 0.35 1.48 -2.71
CA PHE A 132 0.08 0.24 -1.99
C PHE A 132 -1.13 0.40 -1.08
N ASP A 133 -2.13 -0.43 -1.30
CA ASP A 133 -3.34 -0.54 -0.49
C ASP A 133 -3.28 -1.85 0.29
N THR A 134 -3.20 -1.75 1.61
CA THR A 134 -2.97 -2.89 2.50
C THR A 134 -4.16 -3.84 2.59
N ASN A 135 -5.37 -3.38 2.29
CA ASN A 135 -6.59 -4.16 2.47
C ASN A 135 -7.47 -4.23 1.21
N GLY A 136 -7.02 -3.65 0.09
CA GLY A 136 -7.72 -3.60 -1.18
C GLY A 136 -8.98 -2.75 -1.12
N ALA A 137 -10.08 -3.23 -1.67
CA ALA A 137 -11.34 -2.46 -1.74
C ALA A 137 -12.04 -2.22 -0.39
N ARG A 138 -11.51 -2.76 0.71
CA ARG A 138 -12.10 -2.58 2.04
C ARG A 138 -11.83 -1.18 2.58
N LYS A 139 -12.85 -0.58 3.20
CA LYS A 139 -12.69 0.73 3.87
C LYS A 139 -11.65 0.63 5.01
N PRO A 140 -10.96 1.75 5.32
CA PRO A 140 -11.36 3.15 5.06
C PRO A 140 -10.89 3.73 3.72
N ASN A 141 -9.99 3.08 2.94
CA ASN A 141 -9.36 3.60 1.71
C ASN A 141 -8.79 5.02 1.93
N LYS A 142 -8.05 5.17 3.02
CA LYS A 142 -7.52 6.45 3.47
C LYS A 142 -6.00 6.45 3.43
N ILE A 143 -5.43 7.46 2.79
CA ILE A 143 -3.99 7.68 2.74
C ILE A 143 -3.43 7.81 4.17
N GLY A 144 -2.32 7.10 4.46
CA GLY A 144 -1.69 7.05 5.78
C GLY A 144 -2.39 6.13 6.80
N SER A 145 -3.50 5.50 6.41
CA SER A 145 -4.20 4.51 7.22
C SER A 145 -4.07 3.10 6.63
N ASP A 146 -4.46 2.93 5.40
CA ASP A 146 -4.40 1.68 4.62
C ASP A 146 -3.80 1.86 3.22
N ILE A 147 -3.69 3.10 2.72
CA ILE A 147 -3.05 3.43 1.45
C ILE A 147 -1.72 4.16 1.70
N PHE A 148 -0.64 3.67 1.06
CA PHE A 148 0.72 4.18 1.19
C PHE A 148 1.37 4.30 -0.17
N TYR A 149 2.28 5.28 -0.32
CA TYR A 149 2.97 5.53 -1.57
C TYR A 149 4.47 5.27 -1.44
N PHE A 150 5.02 4.61 -2.44
CA PHE A 150 6.45 4.34 -2.59
C PHE A 150 6.93 4.82 -3.95
N LEU A 151 8.22 5.05 -4.04
CA LEU A 151 8.91 5.45 -5.25
C LEU A 151 10.04 4.49 -5.56
N LEU A 152 10.20 4.16 -6.83
CA LEU A 152 11.42 3.59 -7.37
C LEU A 152 12.02 4.61 -8.33
N CYS A 153 13.15 5.19 -7.94
CA CYS A 153 13.82 6.21 -8.73
C CYS A 153 15.15 5.69 -9.31
N PRO A 154 15.46 5.99 -10.58
CA PRO A 154 16.77 5.72 -11.13
C PRO A 154 17.85 6.57 -10.43
N ASP A 155 19.10 6.20 -10.63
CA ASP A 155 20.25 6.78 -9.93
C ASP A 155 20.43 8.28 -10.14
N ASP A 156 20.05 8.80 -11.31
CA ASP A 156 20.11 10.21 -11.66
C ASP A 156 19.07 11.09 -10.94
N THR A 157 17.96 10.49 -10.52
CA THR A 157 16.83 11.21 -9.88
C THR A 157 16.65 10.89 -8.39
N LYS A 158 17.32 9.85 -7.86
CA LYS A 158 17.14 9.41 -6.47
C LYS A 158 17.44 10.49 -5.44
N ASN A 159 18.46 11.32 -5.69
CA ASN A 159 18.90 12.39 -4.77
C ASN A 159 17.85 13.51 -4.62
N ASN A 160 16.92 13.64 -5.57
CA ASN A 160 15.84 14.60 -5.50
C ASN A 160 14.72 14.14 -4.55
N TYR A 161 14.59 12.83 -4.35
CA TYR A 161 13.50 12.22 -3.61
C TYR A 161 13.94 11.53 -2.32
N PHE A 162 15.20 11.04 -2.25
CA PHE A 162 15.72 10.31 -1.10
C PHE A 162 16.96 10.97 -0.52
N ASN A 163 17.04 11.06 0.80
CA ASN A 163 18.23 11.59 1.48
C ASN A 163 19.33 10.53 1.70
N ASN A 164 19.15 9.31 1.19
CA ASN A 164 19.98 8.16 1.56
C ASN A 164 20.21 7.24 0.35
N ASN A 165 20.97 7.53 -0.55
CA ASN A 165 21.48 6.64 -1.63
C ASN A 165 20.65 5.36 -2.00
N LYS A 166 19.35 5.33 -1.64
CA LYS A 166 18.42 4.23 -1.92
C LYS A 166 17.60 4.56 -3.17
N ASN A 167 17.36 3.55 -4.01
CA ASN A 167 16.54 3.71 -5.21
C ASN A 167 15.04 3.51 -4.93
N PHE A 168 14.68 2.86 -3.83
CA PHE A 168 13.30 2.57 -3.44
C PHE A 168 13.03 3.01 -2.00
N GLY A 169 11.91 3.69 -1.80
CA GLY A 169 11.47 4.16 -0.49
C GLY A 169 10.16 4.92 -0.53
N THR A 170 9.80 5.51 0.59
CA THR A 170 8.63 6.37 0.72
C THR A 170 8.99 7.80 0.34
N TYR A 171 7.99 8.61 -0.01
CA TYR A 171 8.19 10.05 -0.23
C TYR A 171 8.82 10.72 0.99
N SER A 172 9.82 11.58 0.77
CA SER A 172 10.37 12.40 1.85
C SER A 172 9.42 13.55 2.19
N GLN A 173 9.48 14.04 3.45
CA GLN A 173 8.66 15.18 3.91
C GLN A 173 8.81 16.43 3.04
N LYS A 174 9.97 16.65 2.45
CA LYS A 174 10.23 17.82 1.60
C LYS A 174 9.39 17.85 0.31
N ASN A 175 8.97 16.69 -0.19
CA ASN A 175 8.23 16.57 -1.45
C ASN A 175 6.71 16.67 -1.29
N ILE A 176 6.21 16.83 -0.06
CA ILE A 176 4.78 17.03 0.23
C ILE A 176 4.32 18.44 -0.10
N VAL A 177 5.23 19.41 -0.18
CA VAL A 177 4.94 20.84 -0.35
C VAL A 177 4.33 21.17 -1.72
N TYR A 178 4.38 20.28 -2.70
CA TYR A 178 3.85 20.51 -4.05
C TYR A 178 2.42 20.05 -4.26
N GLY A 179 1.55 20.15 -3.23
CA GLY A 179 0.09 19.99 -3.39
C GLY A 179 -0.40 18.57 -3.61
N ARG A 180 0.46 17.58 -3.52
CA ARG A 180 0.05 16.18 -3.43
C ARG A 180 0.04 15.80 -1.95
N GLU A 181 -1.15 15.70 -1.37
CA GLU A 181 -1.35 15.11 -0.04
C GLU A 181 -1.02 13.61 -0.05
N TYR A 182 0.22 13.28 -0.36
CA TYR A 182 0.72 11.93 -0.20
C TYR A 182 1.08 11.78 1.26
N ALA A 183 0.22 11.10 1.99
CA ALA A 183 0.44 10.86 3.39
C ALA A 183 1.83 10.30 3.60
N LEU A 184 2.57 11.04 4.34
CA LEU A 184 3.72 10.62 5.08
C LEU A 184 3.47 9.23 5.61
N SER A 185 4.28 8.28 5.20
CA SER A 185 4.39 7.08 5.98
C SER A 185 4.98 7.48 7.33
N LEU A 186 4.15 7.50 8.35
CA LEU A 186 4.55 7.58 9.76
C LEU A 186 5.36 6.35 10.19
N ILE A 187 5.98 5.67 9.23
CA ILE A 187 6.72 4.45 9.46
C ILE A 187 8.19 4.80 9.34
N HIS A 188 8.78 5.13 10.47
CA HIS A 188 10.20 4.90 10.66
C HIS A 188 10.42 3.38 10.59
N ILE A 189 10.70 2.88 9.38
CA ILE A 189 11.14 1.51 9.16
C ILE A 189 12.63 1.44 9.37
#